data_3c4c082aef7075dc00d15db3deb8c8fe
#
_entry.id   3c4c082aef7075dc00d15db3deb8c8fe
#
_cell.length_a   1.000
_cell.length_b   1.000
_cell.length_c   1.000
_cell.angle_alpha   90.00
_cell.angle_beta   90.00
_cell.angle_gamma   90.00
#
_symmetry.space_group_name_H-M   'P 1'
#
loop_
_entity.id
_entity.type
_entity.pdbx_description
1 polymer ?
#
loop_
_entity_poly.entity_id
_entity_poly.type
_entity_poly.pdbx_seq_one_letter_code
_entity_poly.pdbx_strand_id
1 'polypeptide(L)'
;AILMYLGEKSNKFYDEKNKNIINQWLMAQMGLIGPMIGQHHQFHHFNSGKSKFGEDRYFKITKQLYQDLDERLKISKFLAGEDYSIADIATWPWIARHEWHDIGLKNFDSLKRWYLNIAERKAVIKGYDLMNLGAKIPKP
;
A
#
# COMPACT_ATOMS: atom_id res chain seq x y z
N ALA A 1 10.72 -11.62 0.91
CA ALA A 1 11.62 -12.38 1.79
C ALA A 1 12.13 -11.56 2.98
N ILE A 2 12.67 -10.34 2.79
CA ILE A 2 13.28 -9.54 3.87
C ILE A 2 12.29 -9.24 5.00
N LEU A 3 11.06 -8.82 4.71
CA LEU A 3 10.06 -8.55 5.74
C LEU A 3 9.68 -9.80 6.54
N MET A 4 9.57 -10.95 5.88
CA MET A 4 9.30 -12.23 6.57
C MET A 4 10.45 -12.58 7.51
N TYR A 5 11.69 -12.53 7.00
CA TYR A 5 12.89 -12.78 7.82
C TYR A 5 12.97 -11.85 9.03
N LEU A 6 12.76 -10.55 8.84
CA LEU A 6 12.79 -9.58 9.94
C LEU A 6 11.63 -9.78 10.92
N GLY A 7 10.45 -10.12 10.43
CA GLY A 7 9.29 -10.45 11.25
C GLY A 7 9.54 -11.64 12.14
N GLU A 8 10.07 -12.74 11.61
CA GLU A 8 10.44 -13.93 12.35
C GLU A 8 11.57 -13.65 13.36
N LYS A 9 12.65 -13.00 12.90
CA LYS A 9 13.79 -12.68 13.75
C LYS A 9 13.44 -11.77 14.92
N SER A 10 12.56 -10.80 14.72
CA SER A 10 12.17 -9.85 15.76
C SER A 10 10.95 -10.27 16.58
N ASN A 11 10.24 -11.30 16.13
CA ASN A 11 8.95 -11.74 16.66
C ASN A 11 7.91 -10.58 16.68
N LYS A 12 7.90 -9.75 15.60
CA LYS A 12 7.02 -8.57 15.48
C LYS A 12 6.38 -8.51 14.11
N PHE A 13 5.11 -8.11 14.06
CA PHE A 13 4.35 -7.86 12.83
C PHE A 13 4.17 -9.07 11.91
N TYR A 14 4.52 -10.27 12.36
CA TYR A 14 4.43 -11.54 11.64
C TYR A 14 4.10 -12.66 12.61
N ASP A 15 2.94 -12.55 13.23
CA ASP A 15 2.44 -13.44 14.26
C ASP A 15 2.05 -14.82 13.68
N GLU A 16 2.42 -15.90 14.36
CA GLU A 16 2.20 -17.26 13.91
C GLU A 16 0.70 -17.61 13.78
N LYS A 17 -0.15 -17.07 14.65
CA LYS A 17 -1.60 -17.29 14.61
C LYS A 17 -2.22 -16.78 13.33
N ASN A 18 -1.73 -15.65 12.81
CA ASN A 18 -2.27 -14.96 11.63
C ASN A 18 -1.38 -15.13 10.39
N LYS A 19 -0.35 -15.96 10.46
CA LYS A 19 0.69 -16.09 9.43
C LYS A 19 0.12 -16.36 8.03
N ASN A 20 -0.89 -17.22 7.92
CA ASN A 20 -1.49 -17.54 6.64
C ASN A 20 -2.18 -16.35 6.00
N ILE A 21 -2.97 -15.59 6.75
CA ILE A 21 -3.66 -14.40 6.19
C ILE A 21 -2.67 -13.25 5.92
N ILE A 22 -1.64 -13.11 6.74
CA ILE A 22 -0.54 -12.16 6.49
C ILE A 22 0.16 -12.51 5.18
N ASN A 23 0.48 -13.79 4.95
CA ASN A 23 1.12 -14.25 3.72
C ASN A 23 0.22 -14.06 2.49
N GLN A 24 -1.08 -14.31 2.59
CA GLN A 24 -2.02 -14.06 1.49
C GLN A 24 -1.96 -12.60 1.04
N TRP A 25 -2.03 -11.66 1.97
CA TRP A 25 -1.97 -10.23 1.65
C TRP A 25 -0.58 -9.79 1.19
N LEU A 26 0.48 -10.37 1.74
CA LEU A 26 1.84 -10.13 1.28
C LEU A 26 2.03 -10.63 -0.16
N MET A 27 1.49 -11.79 -0.51
CA MET A 27 1.53 -12.31 -1.88
C MET A 27 0.64 -11.51 -2.84
N ALA A 28 -0.53 -11.06 -2.39
CA ALA A 28 -1.38 -10.15 -3.16
C ALA A 28 -0.64 -8.83 -3.45
N GLN A 29 0.09 -8.30 -2.46
CA GLN A 29 0.92 -7.12 -2.68
C GLN A 29 2.01 -7.38 -3.71
N MET A 30 2.76 -8.48 -3.57
CA MET A 30 3.90 -8.79 -4.45
C MET A 30 3.50 -9.17 -5.88
N GLY A 31 2.38 -9.89 -6.04
CA GLY A 31 1.91 -10.38 -7.33
C GLY A 31 0.95 -9.45 -8.07
N LEU A 32 0.28 -8.56 -7.36
CA LEU A 32 -0.80 -7.76 -7.93
C LEU A 32 -0.69 -6.27 -7.57
N ILE A 33 -0.80 -5.89 -6.29
CA ILE A 33 -0.92 -4.48 -5.88
C ILE A 33 0.32 -3.68 -6.32
N GLY A 34 1.50 -4.09 -5.90
CA GLY A 34 2.76 -3.43 -6.24
C GLY A 34 3.01 -3.37 -7.75
N PRO A 35 3.02 -4.51 -8.46
CA PRO A 35 3.24 -4.52 -9.90
C PRO A 35 2.25 -3.70 -10.71
N MET A 36 0.95 -3.76 -10.40
CA MET A 36 -0.06 -3.03 -11.18
C MET A 36 -0.03 -1.51 -10.92
N ILE A 37 0.13 -1.10 -9.67
CA ILE A 37 0.34 0.31 -9.32
C ILE A 37 1.65 0.81 -9.93
N GLY A 38 2.71 0.00 -9.94
CA GLY A 38 3.97 0.32 -10.59
C GLY A 38 3.82 0.57 -12.10
N GLN A 39 3.02 -0.24 -12.80
CA GLN A 39 2.68 0.01 -14.19
C GLN A 39 1.84 1.28 -14.36
N HIS A 40 0.93 1.56 -13.43
CA HIS A 40 0.19 2.83 -13.45
C HIS A 40 1.15 4.02 -13.33
N HIS A 41 2.11 3.99 -12.39
CA HIS A 41 3.16 5.02 -12.31
C HIS A 41 3.92 5.16 -13.64
N GLN A 42 4.28 4.03 -14.26
CA GLN A 42 5.03 4.02 -15.51
C GLN A 42 4.29 4.71 -16.65
N PHE A 43 3.01 4.40 -16.84
CA PHE A 43 2.22 4.93 -17.96
C PHE A 43 1.60 6.29 -17.67
N HIS A 44 1.07 6.49 -16.46
CA HIS A 44 0.31 7.70 -16.13
C HIS A 44 1.19 8.84 -15.61
N HIS A 45 2.19 8.55 -14.74
CA HIS A 45 3.03 9.59 -14.13
C HIS A 45 4.32 9.85 -14.91
N PHE A 46 5.11 8.81 -15.21
CA PHE A 46 6.43 8.98 -15.83
C PHE A 46 6.39 9.12 -17.35
N ASN A 47 5.44 8.53 -18.03
CA ASN A 47 5.34 8.50 -19.49
C ASN A 47 3.95 8.90 -20.00
N SER A 48 3.30 9.85 -19.34
CA SER A 48 1.96 10.33 -19.71
C SER A 48 1.92 10.75 -21.19
N GLY A 49 0.84 10.37 -21.87
CA GLY A 49 0.60 10.67 -23.28
C GLY A 49 1.29 9.72 -24.27
N LYS A 50 2.17 8.80 -23.79
CA LYS A 50 2.90 7.88 -24.69
C LYS A 50 2.12 6.62 -25.07
N SER A 51 1.16 6.21 -24.26
CA SER A 51 0.33 5.02 -24.54
C SER A 51 -1.04 5.15 -23.88
N LYS A 52 -2.02 5.63 -24.62
CA LYS A 52 -3.40 5.72 -24.13
C LYS A 52 -3.94 4.36 -23.66
N PHE A 53 -3.62 3.27 -24.34
CA PHE A 53 -4.03 1.92 -23.94
C PHE A 53 -3.44 1.56 -22.57
N GLY A 54 -2.15 1.79 -22.36
CA GLY A 54 -1.48 1.52 -21.09
C GLY A 54 -2.03 2.38 -19.95
N GLU A 55 -2.22 3.68 -20.18
CA GLU A 55 -2.81 4.62 -19.22
C GLU A 55 -4.22 4.18 -18.81
N ASP A 56 -5.12 3.98 -19.76
CA ASP A 56 -6.51 3.58 -19.49
C ASP A 56 -6.59 2.21 -18.78
N ARG A 57 -5.77 1.24 -19.20
CA ARG A 57 -5.73 -0.09 -18.61
C ARG A 57 -5.30 -0.03 -17.15
N TYR A 58 -4.15 0.55 -16.87
CA TYR A 58 -3.58 0.52 -15.51
C TYR A 58 -4.27 1.50 -14.56
N PHE A 59 -4.86 2.57 -15.06
CA PHE A 59 -5.76 3.40 -14.27
C PHE A 59 -6.97 2.61 -13.76
N LYS A 60 -7.65 1.87 -14.65
CA LYS A 60 -8.79 1.02 -14.26
C LYS A 60 -8.40 -0.05 -13.24
N ILE A 61 -7.27 -0.71 -13.47
CA ILE A 61 -6.78 -1.73 -12.53
C ILE A 61 -6.43 -1.11 -11.16
N THR A 62 -5.74 0.02 -11.14
CA THR A 62 -5.37 0.71 -9.89
C THR A 62 -6.62 1.18 -9.14
N LYS A 63 -7.61 1.72 -9.83
CA LYS A 63 -8.88 2.10 -9.22
C LYS A 63 -9.62 0.90 -8.62
N GLN A 64 -9.62 -0.24 -9.29
CA GLN A 64 -10.20 -1.48 -8.76
C GLN A 64 -9.45 -1.93 -7.50
N LEU A 65 -8.11 -1.89 -7.50
CA LEU A 65 -7.31 -2.22 -6.32
C LEU A 65 -7.62 -1.32 -5.11
N TYR A 66 -7.89 -0.03 -5.34
CA TYR A 66 -8.35 0.87 -4.27
C TYR A 66 -9.70 0.43 -3.70
N GLN A 67 -10.64 0.03 -4.57
CA GLN A 67 -11.93 -0.51 -4.14
C GLN A 67 -11.77 -1.79 -3.34
N ASP A 68 -10.98 -2.75 -3.83
CA ASP A 68 -10.75 -4.04 -3.17
C ASP A 68 -10.08 -3.85 -1.79
N LEU A 69 -9.12 -2.95 -1.68
CA LEU A 69 -8.48 -2.59 -0.41
C LEU A 69 -9.47 -1.90 0.55
N ASP A 70 -10.29 -0.97 0.04
CA ASP A 70 -11.31 -0.30 0.84
C ASP A 70 -12.35 -1.29 1.39
N GLU A 71 -12.86 -2.19 0.54
CA GLU A 71 -13.79 -3.26 0.93
C GLU A 71 -13.18 -4.18 2.01
N ARG A 72 -11.93 -4.59 1.84
CA ARG A 72 -11.22 -5.36 2.86
C ARG A 72 -11.14 -4.61 4.19
N LEU A 73 -10.80 -3.34 4.15
CA LEU A 73 -10.60 -2.51 5.33
C LEU A 73 -11.92 -2.05 5.98
N LYS A 74 -13.07 -2.25 5.35
CA LYS A 74 -14.39 -2.10 6.01
C LYS A 74 -14.61 -3.12 7.11
N ILE A 75 -14.10 -4.34 6.92
CA ILE A 75 -14.34 -5.47 7.82
C ILE A 75 -13.15 -5.78 8.74
N SER A 76 -12.06 -5.02 8.62
CA SER A 76 -10.87 -5.18 9.46
C SER A 76 -10.10 -3.88 9.61
N LYS A 77 -9.34 -3.78 10.69
CA LYS A 77 -8.53 -2.59 10.97
C LYS A 77 -7.30 -2.50 10.05
N PHE A 78 -6.66 -3.64 9.78
CA PHE A 78 -5.50 -3.80 8.92
C PHE A 78 -5.74 -4.92 7.90
N LEU A 79 -4.84 -5.08 6.92
CA LEU A 79 -5.03 -6.03 5.82
C LEU A 79 -5.17 -7.47 6.29
N ALA A 80 -4.40 -7.88 7.29
CA ALA A 80 -4.45 -9.24 7.82
C ALA A 80 -5.39 -9.42 9.04
N GLY A 81 -6.11 -8.38 9.48
CA GLY A 81 -7.03 -8.42 10.61
C GLY A 81 -6.90 -7.20 11.53
N GLU A 82 -6.94 -7.41 12.84
CA GLU A 82 -6.94 -6.31 13.82
C GLU A 82 -5.53 -5.77 14.12
N ASP A 83 -4.49 -6.55 13.83
CA ASP A 83 -3.11 -6.20 14.14
C ASP A 83 -2.33 -5.75 12.91
N TYR A 84 -1.50 -4.72 13.11
CA TYR A 84 -0.57 -4.21 12.09
C TYR A 84 0.50 -5.26 11.77
N SER A 85 0.70 -5.55 10.50
CA SER A 85 1.55 -6.66 10.04
C SER A 85 2.50 -6.26 8.91
N ILE A 86 3.38 -7.18 8.53
CA ILE A 86 4.27 -7.01 7.37
C ILE A 86 3.50 -6.85 6.04
N ALA A 87 2.24 -7.31 5.97
CA ALA A 87 1.39 -7.09 4.81
C ALA A 87 1.07 -5.59 4.63
N ASP A 88 0.76 -4.90 5.73
CA ASP A 88 0.52 -3.46 5.74
C ASP A 88 1.81 -2.69 5.44
N ILE A 89 2.93 -3.13 6.05
CA ILE A 89 4.26 -2.53 5.80
C ILE A 89 4.63 -2.59 4.32
N ALA A 90 4.33 -3.69 3.65
CA ALA A 90 4.63 -3.87 2.23
C ALA A 90 3.69 -3.09 1.30
N THR A 91 2.41 -2.93 1.70
CA THR A 91 1.37 -2.34 0.85
C THR A 91 1.30 -0.82 0.98
N TRP A 92 1.45 -0.29 2.18
CA TRP A 92 1.28 1.13 2.47
C TRP A 92 2.15 2.06 1.60
N PRO A 93 3.44 1.78 1.30
CA PRO A 93 4.27 2.65 0.46
C PRO A 93 3.72 2.87 -0.96
N TRP A 94 2.96 1.92 -1.49
CA TRP A 94 2.31 2.05 -2.79
C TRP A 94 1.16 3.04 -2.75
N ILE A 95 0.34 2.98 -1.70
CA ILE A 95 -0.77 3.93 -1.48
C ILE A 95 -0.24 5.30 -1.07
N ALA A 96 0.94 5.39 -0.44
CA ALA A 96 1.58 6.66 -0.12
C ALA A 96 1.97 7.51 -1.34
N ARG A 97 1.85 6.95 -2.55
CA ARG A 97 2.00 7.66 -3.83
C ARG A 97 0.65 8.04 -4.46
N HIS A 98 -0.44 8.09 -3.67
CA HIS A 98 -1.80 8.36 -4.18
C HIS A 98 -1.93 9.64 -5.02
N GLU A 99 -1.07 10.64 -4.78
CA GLU A 99 -1.01 11.86 -5.61
C GLU A 99 -0.61 11.59 -7.07
N TRP A 100 0.13 10.50 -7.33
CA TRP A 100 0.54 10.10 -8.68
C TRP A 100 -0.52 9.27 -9.41
N HIS A 101 -1.58 8.86 -8.69
CA HIS A 101 -2.56 7.92 -9.24
C HIS A 101 -3.76 8.61 -9.89
N ASP A 102 -3.95 9.91 -9.61
CA ASP A 102 -5.12 10.68 -10.07
C ASP A 102 -6.46 10.02 -9.70
N ILE A 103 -6.48 9.30 -8.59
CA ILE A 103 -7.65 8.61 -8.03
C ILE A 103 -8.06 9.27 -6.70
N GLY A 104 -7.07 9.56 -5.85
CA GLY A 104 -7.24 10.11 -4.52
C GLY A 104 -7.85 9.11 -3.52
N LEU A 105 -7.90 9.51 -2.25
CA LEU A 105 -8.45 8.68 -1.17
C LEU A 105 -9.83 9.17 -0.67
N LYS A 106 -10.36 10.23 -1.28
CA LYS A 106 -11.59 10.89 -0.80
C LYS A 106 -12.82 9.98 -0.80
N ASN A 107 -12.91 9.06 -1.77
CA ASN A 107 -14.04 8.17 -1.96
C ASN A 107 -13.82 6.76 -1.39
N PHE A 108 -12.78 6.57 -0.55
CA PHE A 108 -12.35 5.30 0.01
C PHE A 108 -12.10 5.48 1.51
N ASP A 109 -13.17 5.59 2.27
CA ASP A 109 -13.11 5.98 3.70
C ASP A 109 -12.30 5.00 4.56
N SER A 110 -12.43 3.70 4.30
CA SER A 110 -11.72 2.66 5.04
C SER A 110 -10.23 2.61 4.68
N LEU A 111 -9.92 2.74 3.39
CA LEU A 111 -8.55 2.84 2.90
C LEU A 111 -7.88 4.13 3.41
N LYS A 112 -8.59 5.25 3.40
CA LYS A 112 -8.12 6.52 3.96
C LYS A 112 -7.85 6.43 5.45
N ARG A 113 -8.75 5.83 6.23
CA ARG A 113 -8.57 5.58 7.67
C ARG A 113 -7.31 4.75 7.92
N TRP A 114 -7.15 3.63 7.20
CA TRP A 114 -5.97 2.76 7.28
C TRP A 114 -4.68 3.51 6.92
N TYR A 115 -4.72 4.27 5.83
CA TYR A 115 -3.59 5.08 5.37
C TYR A 115 -3.12 6.06 6.45
N LEU A 116 -4.05 6.85 7.03
CA LEU A 116 -3.75 7.85 8.05
C LEU A 116 -3.24 7.22 9.35
N ASN A 117 -3.86 6.11 9.78
CA ASN A 117 -3.41 5.38 10.97
C ASN A 117 -1.94 4.93 10.87
N ILE A 118 -1.52 4.50 9.69
CA ILE A 118 -0.13 4.08 9.45
C ILE A 118 0.79 5.30 9.29
N ALA A 119 0.35 6.34 8.62
CA ALA A 119 1.11 7.58 8.40
C ALA A 119 1.54 8.26 9.70
N GLU A 120 0.76 8.12 10.78
CA GLU A 120 1.05 8.71 12.10
C GLU A 120 2.11 7.93 12.91
N ARG A 121 2.47 6.73 12.47
CA ARG A 121 3.46 5.91 13.17
C ARG A 121 4.86 6.54 13.10
N LYS A 122 5.50 6.76 14.24
CA LYS A 122 6.84 7.37 14.32
C LYS A 122 7.87 6.68 13.42
N ALA A 123 7.82 5.34 13.34
CA ALA A 123 8.73 4.56 12.49
C ALA A 123 8.46 4.79 10.99
N VAL A 124 7.20 4.98 10.60
CA VAL A 124 6.82 5.28 9.21
C VAL A 124 7.27 6.69 8.83
N ILE A 125 7.03 7.67 9.69
CA ILE A 125 7.49 9.06 9.48
C ILE A 125 9.01 9.09 9.31
N LYS A 126 9.75 8.43 10.21
CA LYS A 126 11.21 8.33 10.11
C LYS A 126 11.68 7.59 8.85
N GLY A 127 11.02 6.50 8.50
CA GLY A 127 11.36 5.71 7.31
C GLY A 127 11.03 6.42 6.00
N TYR A 128 10.00 7.26 5.98
CA TYR A 128 9.61 8.02 4.80
C TYR A 128 10.64 9.09 4.42
N ASP A 129 11.29 9.68 5.40
CA ASP A 129 12.37 10.65 5.24
C ASP A 129 13.72 10.11 5.74
N LEU A 130 14.05 8.88 5.34
CA LEU A 130 15.28 8.20 5.77
C LEU A 130 16.56 8.98 5.46
N MET A 131 16.56 9.72 4.36
CA MET A 131 17.71 10.53 3.91
C MET A 131 17.74 11.93 4.53
N ASN A 132 16.78 12.29 5.40
CA ASN A 132 16.63 13.61 5.98
C ASN A 132 16.58 14.75 4.94
N LEU A 133 15.91 14.51 3.83
CA LEU A 133 15.73 15.47 2.72
C LEU A 133 14.45 16.31 2.88
N GLY A 134 13.75 16.18 3.99
CA GLY A 134 12.50 16.89 4.27
C GLY A 134 11.28 16.27 3.56
N ALA A 135 11.36 15.00 3.15
CA ALA A 135 10.24 14.30 2.52
C ALA A 135 9.06 14.20 3.51
N LYS A 136 7.89 14.65 3.06
CA LYS A 136 6.65 14.61 3.85
C LYS A 136 5.70 13.55 3.29
N ILE A 137 5.07 12.82 4.21
CA ILE A 137 4.00 11.89 3.83
C ILE A 137 2.83 12.69 3.23
N PRO A 138 2.37 12.37 2.00
CA PRO A 138 1.25 13.04 1.37
C PRO A 138 -0.02 12.96 2.22
N LYS A 139 -0.78 14.05 2.26
CA LYS A 139 -2.07 14.08 2.95
C LYS A 139 -3.18 13.85 1.91
N PRO A 140 -4.16 12.93 2.19
CA PRO A 140 -5.30 12.68 1.31
C PRO A 140 -6.30 13.84 1.29
#